data_bef8da1dade3a7544725c3dbb80e4d1e
#
_entry.id   bef8da1dade3a7544725c3dbb80e4d1e
#
_cell.length_a   1.000
_cell.length_b   1.000
_cell.length_c   1.000
_cell.angle_alpha   90.00
_cell.angle_beta   90.00
_cell.angle_gamma   90.00
#
_symmetry.space_group_name_H-M   'P 1'
#
loop_
_entity.id
_entity.type
_entity.pdbx_description
1 polymer ?
#
loop_
_entity_poly.entity_id
_entity_poly.type
_entity_poly.pdbx_seq_one_letter_code
_entity_poly.pdbx_strand_id
1 'polypeptide(L)'
;MRKALRSCLLVTGAVTAAWTLWPGTVYSHNPTTTTVLFNREIASLLQRKCLQCHADGKLAMPLVTYADARPWAEAIKEESLARRMPPWPAERGYGAFSNDSGLTPREFEFLISWVDGGVPQGPGEPPVFLDHSEHWMLGTPDVVLTPASGVTVETGSAPAFERHIIDTGLTRETWVRGFDFKPGNARVTRAAFLSLASGDRYLGGWTPSSSSAELPQGVAFRLPARARIAVDVLYSGTTETVTDIPRLGLYVASSAPAGAVSTSVLRPAMVVGPGTGARVTAELRMSSGGALVSMRPEMQQGGRSLELKLVRPDGSREVLLWVKHFRQDWQTPYVFRQPVALPAGSLLQATAYFDPSPGTSAIAPFTIALNHYPTTSGR
;
A
#
# COMPACT_ATOMS: atom_id res chain seq x y z
N MET A 1 -24.26 -67.18 -51.36
CA MET A 1 -24.66 -66.09 -50.48
C MET A 1 -24.27 -66.25 -48.99
N ARG A 2 -24.21 -67.44 -48.41
CA ARG A 2 -23.91 -67.63 -46.96
C ARG A 2 -22.45 -67.42 -46.55
N LYS A 3 -21.45 -67.54 -47.42
CA LYS A 3 -20.03 -67.35 -47.10
C LYS A 3 -19.59 -65.86 -47.10
N ALA A 4 -20.23 -65.00 -47.90
CA ALA A 4 -19.92 -63.56 -47.89
C ALA A 4 -20.42 -62.83 -46.64
N LEU A 5 -21.55 -63.31 -46.05
CA LEU A 5 -22.10 -62.70 -44.87
C LEU A 5 -21.25 -62.95 -43.60
N ARG A 6 -20.56 -64.10 -43.51
CA ARG A 6 -19.68 -64.43 -42.39
C ARG A 6 -18.38 -63.65 -42.36
N SER A 7 -17.84 -63.30 -43.53
CA SER A 7 -16.63 -62.49 -43.59
C SER A 7 -16.87 -61.01 -43.27
N CYS A 8 -18.05 -60.44 -43.61
CA CYS A 8 -18.40 -59.06 -43.23
C CYS A 8 -18.61 -58.91 -41.73
N LEU A 9 -19.19 -59.91 -41.07
CA LEU A 9 -19.43 -59.85 -39.62
C LEU A 9 -18.15 -59.95 -38.79
N LEU A 10 -17.14 -60.63 -39.25
CA LEU A 10 -15.84 -60.79 -38.58
C LEU A 10 -14.97 -59.50 -38.75
N VAL A 11 -15.03 -58.81 -39.91
CA VAL A 11 -14.30 -57.58 -40.11
C VAL A 11 -14.91 -56.39 -39.32
N THR A 12 -16.25 -56.31 -39.22
CA THR A 12 -16.89 -55.29 -38.40
C THR A 12 -16.66 -55.53 -36.92
N GLY A 13 -16.63 -56.75 -36.42
CA GLY A 13 -16.30 -57.03 -35.02
C GLY A 13 -14.86 -56.69 -34.63
N ALA A 14 -13.88 -56.89 -35.56
CA ALA A 14 -12.48 -56.55 -35.34
C ALA A 14 -12.24 -55.01 -35.32
N VAL A 15 -12.96 -54.24 -36.13
CA VAL A 15 -12.85 -52.76 -36.16
C VAL A 15 -13.46 -52.12 -34.94
N THR A 16 -14.61 -52.65 -34.44
CA THR A 16 -15.22 -52.11 -33.21
C THR A 16 -14.41 -52.49 -31.96
N ALA A 17 -13.79 -53.66 -31.89
CA ALA A 17 -12.88 -54.01 -30.79
C ALA A 17 -11.58 -53.20 -30.78
N ALA A 18 -11.07 -52.81 -31.94
CA ALA A 18 -9.89 -51.93 -32.03
C ALA A 18 -10.17 -50.49 -31.50
N TRP A 19 -11.40 -50.00 -31.62
CA TRP A 19 -11.77 -48.66 -31.10
C TRP A 19 -11.97 -48.64 -29.57
N THR A 20 -12.33 -49.76 -28.96
CA THR A 20 -12.49 -49.85 -27.49
C THR A 20 -11.16 -50.08 -26.77
N LEU A 21 -10.10 -50.45 -27.47
CA LEU A 21 -8.74 -50.68 -26.93
C LEU A 21 -7.76 -49.53 -27.20
N TRP A 22 -8.22 -48.43 -27.79
CA TRP A 22 -7.37 -47.25 -27.89
C TRP A 22 -7.22 -46.68 -26.51
N PRO A 23 -6.05 -46.77 -25.84
CA PRO A 23 -5.83 -46.07 -24.61
C PRO A 23 -5.99 -44.58 -24.95
N GLY A 24 -7.07 -43.97 -24.50
CA GLY A 24 -7.16 -42.53 -24.57
C GLY A 24 -5.90 -42.01 -23.93
N THR A 25 -5.02 -41.41 -24.75
CA THR A 25 -3.89 -40.67 -24.24
C THR A 25 -4.48 -39.55 -23.41
N VAL A 26 -4.67 -39.82 -22.11
CA VAL A 26 -4.83 -38.74 -21.13
C VAL A 26 -3.52 -37.95 -21.25
N TYR A 27 -3.55 -36.84 -21.94
CA TYR A 27 -2.51 -35.83 -21.82
C TYR A 27 -2.58 -35.33 -20.37
N SER A 28 -1.95 -36.09 -19.50
CA SER A 28 -1.49 -35.54 -18.24
C SER A 28 -0.52 -34.43 -18.63
N HIS A 29 -0.93 -33.19 -18.48
CA HIS A 29 0.03 -32.10 -18.46
C HIS A 29 1.05 -32.52 -17.40
N ASN A 30 2.28 -32.79 -17.84
CA ASN A 30 3.35 -33.01 -16.87
C ASN A 30 3.38 -31.76 -15.99
N PRO A 31 3.17 -31.88 -14.67
CA PRO A 31 3.23 -30.70 -13.82
C PRO A 31 4.59 -30.05 -14.06
N THR A 32 4.58 -28.77 -14.33
CA THR A 32 5.83 -28.01 -14.43
C THR A 32 6.56 -28.21 -13.10
N THR A 33 7.70 -28.90 -13.14
CA THR A 33 8.48 -29.14 -11.91
C THR A 33 9.09 -27.84 -11.45
N THR A 34 8.87 -27.47 -10.21
CA THR A 34 9.48 -26.30 -9.61
C THR A 34 10.38 -26.69 -8.43
N THR A 35 11.44 -25.94 -8.22
CA THR A 35 12.27 -26.03 -7.01
C THR A 35 11.81 -25.05 -5.92
N VAL A 36 10.81 -24.22 -6.21
CA VAL A 36 10.24 -23.27 -5.24
C VAL A 36 9.21 -23.98 -4.39
N LEU A 37 9.41 -23.95 -3.07
CA LEU A 37 8.61 -24.68 -2.10
C LEU A 37 7.97 -23.74 -1.09
N PHE A 38 6.78 -24.10 -0.59
CA PHE A 38 6.08 -23.28 0.40
C PHE A 38 6.95 -23.07 1.66
N ASN A 39 7.40 -24.16 2.28
CA ASN A 39 8.14 -24.08 3.54
C ASN A 39 9.48 -23.33 3.46
N ARG A 40 10.01 -23.11 2.25
CA ARG A 40 11.32 -22.50 2.05
C ARG A 40 11.25 -21.06 1.55
N GLU A 41 10.63 -20.83 0.38
CA GLU A 41 10.58 -19.48 -0.25
C GLU A 41 9.26 -18.78 0.03
N ILE A 42 8.13 -19.49 -0.11
CA ILE A 42 6.82 -18.85 -0.15
C ILE A 42 6.37 -18.40 1.24
N ALA A 43 6.52 -19.23 2.27
CA ALA A 43 6.15 -18.84 3.64
C ALA A 43 6.88 -17.55 4.07
N SER A 44 8.19 -17.46 3.80
CA SER A 44 8.98 -16.26 4.08
C SER A 44 8.53 -15.05 3.27
N LEU A 45 8.12 -15.25 2.02
CA LEU A 45 7.58 -14.19 1.17
C LEU A 45 6.24 -13.70 1.69
N LEU A 46 5.29 -14.62 1.98
CA LEU A 46 3.98 -14.29 2.54
C LEU A 46 4.13 -13.54 3.87
N GLN A 47 5.03 -13.99 4.75
CA GLN A 47 5.31 -13.35 6.03
C GLN A 47 5.69 -11.87 5.86
N ARG A 48 6.59 -11.57 4.93
CA ARG A 48 7.05 -10.19 4.72
C ARG A 48 6.05 -9.31 3.99
N LYS A 49 5.25 -9.86 3.08
CA LYS A 49 4.49 -9.08 2.10
C LYS A 49 2.97 -9.17 2.27
N CYS A 50 2.46 -10.23 2.90
CA CYS A 50 1.03 -10.54 2.90
C CYS A 50 0.43 -10.60 4.32
N LEU A 51 1.13 -11.21 5.29
CA LEU A 51 0.55 -11.55 6.59
C LEU A 51 0.22 -10.33 7.46
N GLN A 52 0.70 -9.14 7.13
CA GLN A 52 0.27 -7.90 7.80
C GLN A 52 -1.24 -7.64 7.62
N CYS A 53 -1.81 -8.15 6.54
CA CYS A 53 -3.25 -8.08 6.25
C CYS A 53 -3.92 -9.45 6.25
N HIS A 54 -3.19 -10.54 5.99
CA HIS A 54 -3.68 -11.90 5.78
C HIS A 54 -3.26 -12.85 6.91
N ALA A 55 -3.53 -12.48 8.14
CA ALA A 55 -3.39 -13.33 9.33
C ALA A 55 -4.67 -13.31 10.15
N ASP A 56 -4.78 -14.18 11.15
CA ASP A 56 -5.93 -14.23 12.04
C ASP A 56 -6.16 -12.86 12.71
N GLY A 57 -7.41 -12.42 12.74
CA GLY A 57 -7.76 -11.11 13.32
C GLY A 57 -7.33 -9.89 12.50
N LYS A 58 -6.92 -10.05 11.24
CA LYS A 58 -6.56 -8.96 10.32
C LYS A 58 -7.64 -8.70 9.26
N LEU A 59 -7.31 -7.84 8.29
CA LEU A 59 -8.22 -7.33 7.25
C LEU A 59 -8.81 -8.39 6.32
N ALA A 60 -8.12 -9.51 6.09
CA ALA A 60 -8.49 -10.51 5.10
C ALA A 60 -8.22 -11.93 5.61
N MET A 61 -8.65 -12.92 4.82
CA MET A 61 -8.46 -14.33 5.13
C MET A 61 -7.00 -14.66 5.44
N PRO A 62 -6.71 -15.57 6.39
CA PRO A 62 -5.36 -15.94 6.74
C PRO A 62 -4.64 -16.67 5.59
N LEU A 63 -3.32 -16.45 5.48
CA LEU A 63 -2.40 -17.14 4.57
C LEU A 63 -1.16 -17.62 5.34
N VAL A 64 -1.31 -17.89 6.63
CA VAL A 64 -0.20 -18.15 7.56
C VAL A 64 0.41 -19.53 7.32
N THR A 65 -0.42 -20.53 7.13
CA THR A 65 0.00 -21.92 6.92
C THR A 65 -0.12 -22.34 5.46
N TYR A 66 0.51 -23.47 5.12
CA TYR A 66 0.33 -24.08 3.81
C TYR A 66 -1.16 -24.44 3.55
N ALA A 67 -1.86 -24.93 4.56
CA ALA A 67 -3.27 -25.26 4.46
C ALA A 67 -4.14 -24.03 4.17
N ASP A 68 -3.80 -22.88 4.75
CA ASP A 68 -4.47 -21.61 4.50
C ASP A 68 -4.18 -21.08 3.09
N ALA A 69 -2.91 -21.10 2.68
CA ALA A 69 -2.49 -20.45 1.43
C ALA A 69 -2.79 -21.28 0.17
N ARG A 70 -2.71 -22.62 0.26
CA ARG A 70 -2.88 -23.52 -0.89
C ARG A 70 -4.19 -23.32 -1.66
N PRO A 71 -5.36 -23.23 -1.02
CA PRO A 71 -6.63 -23.02 -1.73
C PRO A 71 -6.68 -21.71 -2.53
N TRP A 72 -5.89 -20.71 -2.14
CA TRP A 72 -5.84 -19.37 -2.74
C TRP A 72 -4.67 -19.17 -3.69
N ALA A 73 -3.86 -20.21 -3.97
CA ALA A 73 -2.62 -20.06 -4.74
C ALA A 73 -2.81 -19.39 -6.10
N GLU A 74 -3.80 -19.81 -6.90
CA GLU A 74 -4.11 -19.17 -8.18
C GLU A 74 -4.57 -17.72 -8.01
N ALA A 75 -5.44 -17.44 -7.04
CA ALA A 75 -5.88 -16.07 -6.74
C ALA A 75 -4.71 -15.19 -6.28
N ILE A 76 -3.80 -15.71 -5.46
CA ILE A 76 -2.58 -15.01 -5.05
C ILE A 76 -1.74 -14.65 -6.28
N LYS A 77 -1.55 -15.57 -7.23
CA LYS A 77 -0.83 -15.31 -8.48
C LYS A 77 -1.53 -14.25 -9.32
N GLU A 78 -2.83 -14.37 -9.57
CA GLU A 78 -3.63 -13.44 -10.36
C GLU A 78 -3.64 -12.03 -9.76
N GLU A 79 -3.88 -11.89 -8.46
CA GLU A 79 -3.90 -10.60 -7.76
C GLU A 79 -2.51 -9.93 -7.75
N SER A 80 -1.46 -10.76 -7.65
CA SER A 80 -0.08 -10.27 -7.71
C SER A 80 0.30 -9.81 -9.12
N LEU A 81 -0.04 -10.58 -10.16
CA LEU A 81 0.21 -10.21 -11.57
C LEU A 81 -0.55 -8.94 -11.94
N ALA A 82 -1.79 -8.80 -11.48
CA ALA A 82 -2.59 -7.60 -11.66
C ALA A 82 -2.14 -6.41 -10.78
N ARG A 83 -1.12 -6.60 -9.94
CA ARG A 83 -0.61 -5.60 -8.98
C ARG A 83 -1.66 -5.04 -8.03
N ARG A 84 -2.69 -5.83 -7.73
CA ARG A 84 -3.69 -5.49 -6.70
C ARG A 84 -3.21 -5.91 -5.31
N MET A 85 -2.38 -6.97 -5.24
CA MET A 85 -1.75 -7.47 -4.00
C MET A 85 -0.24 -7.70 -4.18
N PRO A 86 0.59 -7.29 -3.19
CA PRO A 86 0.27 -6.37 -2.10
C PRO A 86 -0.17 -5.01 -2.64
N PRO A 87 -1.01 -4.24 -1.92
CA PRO A 87 -1.53 -2.97 -2.41
C PRO A 87 -0.47 -1.87 -2.35
N TRP A 88 0.37 -1.81 -3.37
CA TRP A 88 1.40 -0.79 -3.57
C TRP A 88 1.24 -0.14 -4.94
N PRO A 89 0.60 1.03 -5.04
CA PRO A 89 0.23 1.62 -6.33
C PRO A 89 1.36 2.37 -7.05
N ALA A 90 2.50 2.66 -6.38
CA ALA A 90 3.62 3.36 -7.04
C ALA A 90 4.33 2.44 -8.04
N GLU A 91 4.58 2.96 -9.24
CA GLU A 91 5.35 2.27 -10.27
C GLU A 91 6.82 2.15 -9.87
N ARG A 92 7.41 0.98 -10.17
CA ARG A 92 8.82 0.73 -9.92
C ARG A 92 9.71 1.60 -10.79
N GLY A 93 10.86 1.99 -10.23
CA GLY A 93 11.85 2.82 -10.92
C GLY A 93 11.59 4.32 -10.81
N TYR A 94 10.52 4.71 -10.11
CA TYR A 94 10.17 6.10 -9.86
C TYR A 94 10.06 6.34 -8.36
N GLY A 95 11.03 7.06 -7.80
CA GLY A 95 11.21 7.22 -6.38
C GLY A 95 11.78 5.96 -5.71
N ALA A 96 12.35 6.13 -4.53
CA ALA A 96 12.83 5.05 -3.68
C ALA A 96 12.22 5.22 -2.29
N PHE A 97 11.28 4.34 -1.94
CA PHE A 97 10.50 4.46 -0.71
C PHE A 97 10.95 3.45 0.34
N SER A 98 11.01 3.86 1.60
CA SER A 98 11.31 2.97 2.73
C SER A 98 10.15 2.03 3.04
N ASN A 99 8.94 2.47 2.76
CA ASN A 99 7.69 1.74 3.00
C ASN A 99 7.16 0.99 1.76
N ASP A 100 8.02 0.66 0.77
CA ASP A 100 7.64 -0.12 -0.41
C ASP A 100 7.24 -1.56 -0.02
N SER A 101 5.93 -1.82 -0.07
CA SER A 101 5.36 -3.14 0.18
C SER A 101 5.24 -4.01 -1.08
N GLY A 102 5.52 -3.47 -2.27
CA GLY A 102 5.40 -4.19 -3.53
C GLY A 102 6.35 -5.39 -3.66
N LEU A 103 5.98 -6.35 -4.49
CA LEU A 103 6.83 -7.52 -4.78
C LEU A 103 8.01 -7.12 -5.66
N THR A 104 9.19 -7.63 -5.36
CA THR A 104 10.35 -7.56 -6.25
C THR A 104 10.16 -8.49 -7.45
N PRO A 105 10.88 -8.30 -8.58
CA PRO A 105 10.80 -9.24 -9.70
C PRO A 105 11.06 -10.70 -9.29
N ARG A 106 12.03 -10.94 -8.42
CA ARG A 106 12.35 -12.27 -7.89
C ARG A 106 11.21 -12.85 -7.04
N GLU A 107 10.54 -12.04 -6.23
CA GLU A 107 9.39 -12.48 -5.43
C GLU A 107 8.20 -12.84 -6.34
N PHE A 108 7.99 -12.11 -7.43
CA PHE A 108 7.03 -12.48 -8.48
C PHE A 108 7.37 -13.84 -9.11
N GLU A 109 8.62 -14.03 -9.52
CA GLU A 109 9.08 -15.31 -10.09
C GLU A 109 8.84 -16.48 -9.13
N PHE A 110 9.10 -16.28 -7.84
CA PHE A 110 8.82 -17.31 -6.84
C PHE A 110 7.34 -17.66 -6.76
N LEU A 111 6.45 -16.67 -6.70
CA LEU A 111 5.01 -16.92 -6.65
C LEU A 111 4.51 -17.65 -7.90
N ILE A 112 4.86 -17.17 -9.08
CA ILE A 112 4.46 -17.77 -10.36
C ILE A 112 4.99 -19.20 -10.44
N SER A 113 6.29 -19.41 -10.19
CA SER A 113 6.91 -20.73 -10.25
C SER A 113 6.31 -21.73 -9.26
N TRP A 114 5.96 -21.27 -8.07
CA TRP A 114 5.33 -22.12 -7.06
C TRP A 114 3.92 -22.55 -7.50
N VAL A 115 3.11 -21.62 -7.99
CA VAL A 115 1.74 -21.90 -8.41
C VAL A 115 1.74 -22.79 -9.66
N ASP A 116 2.48 -22.42 -10.70
CA ASP A 116 2.56 -23.17 -11.98
C ASP A 116 3.20 -24.55 -11.77
N GLY A 117 4.04 -24.70 -10.75
CA GLY A 117 4.67 -25.96 -10.35
C GLY A 117 3.82 -26.90 -9.48
N GLY A 118 2.52 -26.59 -9.32
CA GLY A 118 1.58 -27.44 -8.61
C GLY A 118 1.54 -27.23 -7.10
N VAL A 119 1.97 -26.05 -6.64
CA VAL A 119 1.84 -25.61 -5.24
C VAL A 119 2.52 -26.56 -4.24
N PRO A 120 3.78 -26.97 -4.42
CA PRO A 120 4.43 -27.94 -3.53
C PRO A 120 4.71 -27.34 -2.13
N GLN A 121 4.43 -28.13 -1.08
CA GLN A 121 4.72 -27.73 0.31
C GLN A 121 6.22 -27.76 0.63
N GLY A 122 6.88 -28.85 0.30
CA GLY A 122 8.29 -29.09 0.66
C GLY A 122 8.50 -29.68 2.05
N PRO A 123 9.72 -30.19 2.30
CA PRO A 123 10.09 -30.73 3.60
C PRO A 123 10.38 -29.63 4.62
N GLY A 124 10.41 -30.02 5.90
CA GLY A 124 10.72 -29.13 7.03
C GLY A 124 9.54 -28.25 7.44
N GLU A 125 9.77 -27.47 8.49
CA GLU A 125 8.79 -26.51 9.01
C GLU A 125 8.97 -25.15 8.36
N PRO A 126 7.88 -24.44 8.03
CA PRO A 126 7.96 -23.06 7.57
C PRO A 126 8.45 -22.13 8.68
N PRO A 127 8.98 -20.95 8.35
CA PRO A 127 9.27 -19.92 9.34
C PRO A 127 8.03 -19.57 10.17
N VAL A 128 8.20 -19.45 11.49
CA VAL A 128 7.10 -19.06 12.39
C VAL A 128 6.73 -17.60 12.12
N PHE A 129 5.46 -17.36 11.90
CA PHE A 129 4.95 -15.99 11.81
C PHE A 129 4.91 -15.35 13.20
N LEU A 130 5.64 -14.26 13.37
CA LEU A 130 5.59 -13.45 14.58
C LEU A 130 4.73 -12.21 14.28
N ASP A 131 3.57 -12.12 14.91
CA ASP A 131 2.73 -10.93 14.83
C ASP A 131 3.31 -9.82 15.71
N HIS A 132 3.82 -8.78 15.06
CA HIS A 132 4.37 -7.61 15.73
C HIS A 132 3.34 -6.48 15.92
N SER A 133 2.07 -6.70 15.61
CA SER A 133 1.02 -5.65 15.69
C SER A 133 0.83 -5.08 17.10
N GLU A 134 1.17 -5.88 18.13
CA GLU A 134 1.14 -5.42 19.52
C GLU A 134 2.38 -4.60 19.93
N HIS A 135 3.42 -4.57 19.09
CA HIS A 135 4.61 -3.78 19.36
C HIS A 135 4.56 -2.42 18.67
N TRP A 136 5.07 -1.40 19.32
CA TRP A 136 5.34 -0.12 18.68
C TRP A 136 6.56 -0.24 17.78
N MET A 137 6.44 0.19 16.53
CA MET A 137 7.49 -0.01 15.52
C MET A 137 8.76 0.81 15.80
N LEU A 138 8.61 1.96 16.46
CA LEU A 138 9.73 2.83 16.83
C LEU A 138 10.18 2.64 18.29
N GLY A 139 9.81 1.51 18.91
CA GLY A 139 10.06 1.25 20.33
C GLY A 139 8.99 1.90 21.23
N THR A 140 9.22 1.98 22.54
CA THR A 140 8.26 2.57 23.47
C THR A 140 8.10 4.07 23.22
N PRO A 141 6.87 4.56 22.92
CA PRO A 141 6.64 5.99 22.71
C PRO A 141 6.74 6.77 24.04
N ASP A 142 7.14 8.04 23.94
CA ASP A 142 7.18 8.94 25.10
C ASP A 142 5.78 9.31 25.58
N VAL A 143 4.81 9.37 24.65
CA VAL A 143 3.40 9.67 24.94
C VAL A 143 2.52 8.76 24.11
N VAL A 144 1.52 8.14 24.74
CA VAL A 144 0.47 7.38 24.06
C VAL A 144 -0.84 8.15 24.18
N LEU A 145 -1.45 8.41 23.04
CA LEU A 145 -2.69 9.16 22.91
C LEU A 145 -3.82 8.27 22.39
N THR A 146 -5.03 8.52 22.89
CA THR A 146 -6.25 7.86 22.43
C THR A 146 -7.35 8.90 22.19
N PRO A 147 -8.26 8.69 21.22
CA PRO A 147 -9.44 9.54 21.10
C PRO A 147 -10.37 9.38 22.30
N ALA A 148 -11.21 10.35 22.55
CA ALA A 148 -12.19 10.33 23.65
C ALA A 148 -13.27 9.25 23.46
N SER A 149 -13.56 8.86 22.23
CA SER A 149 -14.53 7.81 21.89
C SER A 149 -14.02 6.97 20.72
N GLY A 150 -14.48 5.72 20.67
CA GLY A 150 -14.28 4.83 19.52
C GLY A 150 -15.27 5.11 18.39
N VAL A 151 -15.01 4.46 17.26
CA VAL A 151 -15.90 4.42 16.10
C VAL A 151 -16.48 3.02 15.98
N THR A 152 -17.79 2.93 15.79
CA THR A 152 -18.46 1.68 15.43
C THR A 152 -18.47 1.53 13.91
N VAL A 153 -17.88 0.46 13.42
CA VAL A 153 -17.85 0.09 12.00
C VAL A 153 -18.90 -0.98 11.77
N GLU A 154 -19.93 -0.63 11.02
CA GLU A 154 -21.06 -1.51 10.75
C GLU A 154 -20.69 -2.64 9.79
N THR A 155 -21.37 -3.77 9.95
CA THR A 155 -21.25 -4.93 9.06
C THR A 155 -21.40 -4.54 7.60
N GLY A 156 -20.43 -4.95 6.77
CA GLY A 156 -20.47 -4.75 5.32
C GLY A 156 -20.38 -3.29 4.86
N SER A 157 -20.09 -2.34 5.74
CA SER A 157 -19.97 -0.93 5.35
C SER A 157 -18.86 -0.73 4.30
N ALA A 158 -19.13 0.14 3.32
CA ALA A 158 -18.14 0.52 2.32
C ALA A 158 -16.96 1.27 2.97
N PRO A 159 -15.76 1.24 2.34
CA PRO A 159 -14.63 2.00 2.85
C PRO A 159 -14.95 3.50 3.00
N ALA A 160 -14.74 4.04 4.21
CA ALA A 160 -14.99 5.43 4.53
C ALA A 160 -13.96 5.97 5.53
N PHE A 161 -13.69 7.27 5.42
CA PHE A 161 -12.84 7.97 6.39
C PHE A 161 -13.66 8.46 7.58
N GLU A 162 -13.14 8.16 8.78
CA GLU A 162 -13.62 8.73 10.05
C GLU A 162 -12.51 9.55 10.69
N ARG A 163 -12.86 10.73 11.17
CA ARG A 163 -11.89 11.67 11.74
C ARG A 163 -11.95 11.67 13.26
N HIS A 164 -10.84 11.34 13.89
CA HIS A 164 -10.62 11.50 15.32
C HIS A 164 -9.80 12.77 15.58
N ILE A 165 -10.23 13.58 16.55
CA ILE A 165 -9.45 14.72 17.05
C ILE A 165 -8.91 14.35 18.43
N ILE A 166 -7.59 14.27 18.54
CA ILE A 166 -6.91 13.83 19.76
C ILE A 166 -6.13 15.00 20.35
N ASP A 167 -6.41 15.31 21.62
CA ASP A 167 -5.62 16.30 22.37
C ASP A 167 -4.28 15.67 22.77
N THR A 168 -3.19 16.39 22.51
CA THR A 168 -1.85 15.88 22.86
C THR A 168 -1.49 16.05 24.33
N GLY A 169 -2.22 16.88 25.07
CA GLY A 169 -1.89 17.23 26.45
C GLY A 169 -0.59 18.04 26.61
N LEU A 170 0.05 18.45 25.52
CA LEU A 170 1.32 19.17 25.55
C LEU A 170 1.14 20.55 26.20
N THR A 171 1.85 20.81 27.29
CA THR A 171 1.80 22.11 28.01
C THR A 171 2.74 23.14 27.40
N ARG A 172 3.71 22.74 26.60
CA ARG A 172 4.70 23.58 25.92
C ARG A 172 4.94 23.10 24.50
N GLU A 173 5.56 23.94 23.69
CA GLU A 173 6.06 23.54 22.39
C GLU A 173 7.01 22.36 22.50
N THR A 174 6.80 21.35 21.64
CA THR A 174 7.52 20.08 21.70
C THR A 174 7.96 19.66 20.32
N TRP A 175 9.20 19.17 20.22
CA TRP A 175 9.74 18.58 19.02
C TRP A 175 9.47 17.08 19.00
N VAL A 176 8.84 16.60 17.91
CA VAL A 176 8.45 15.19 17.73
C VAL A 176 9.18 14.61 16.53
N ARG A 177 10.00 13.58 16.78
CA ARG A 177 10.81 12.91 15.76
C ARG A 177 10.08 11.83 14.97
N GLY A 178 8.93 11.39 15.47
CA GLY A 178 8.13 10.36 14.82
C GLY A 178 6.79 10.15 15.49
N PHE A 179 5.94 9.50 14.75
CA PHE A 179 4.62 9.02 15.20
C PHE A 179 4.48 7.56 14.85
N ASP A 180 3.78 6.80 15.68
CA ASP A 180 3.40 5.43 15.40
C ASP A 180 1.91 5.24 15.68
N PHE A 181 1.21 4.58 14.77
CA PHE A 181 -0.24 4.39 14.87
C PHE A 181 -0.55 2.90 15.08
N LYS A 182 -1.44 2.63 16.02
CA LYS A 182 -1.99 1.30 16.24
C LYS A 182 -3.51 1.32 16.13
N PRO A 183 -4.10 0.50 15.25
CA PRO A 183 -5.53 0.27 15.27
C PRO A 183 -5.96 -0.37 16.59
N GLY A 184 -7.13 -0.06 17.08
CA GLY A 184 -7.78 -0.82 18.14
C GLY A 184 -8.33 -2.15 17.61
N ASN A 185 -8.74 -2.16 16.33
CA ASN A 185 -9.21 -3.35 15.65
C ASN A 185 -8.62 -3.44 14.22
N ALA A 186 -7.64 -4.33 14.02
CA ALA A 186 -6.96 -4.51 12.75
C ALA A 186 -7.83 -5.12 11.63
N ARG A 187 -9.02 -5.65 11.95
CA ARG A 187 -9.96 -6.24 10.98
C ARG A 187 -10.65 -5.20 10.11
N VAL A 188 -10.75 -3.96 10.58
CA VAL A 188 -11.52 -2.89 9.93
C VAL A 188 -10.67 -1.71 9.50
N THR A 189 -9.42 -1.60 9.98
CA THR A 189 -8.56 -0.43 9.76
C THR A 189 -7.64 -0.64 8.57
N ARG A 190 -7.79 0.17 7.51
CA ARG A 190 -7.01 0.08 6.26
C ARG A 190 -5.85 1.05 6.18
N ALA A 191 -6.05 2.27 6.68
CA ALA A 191 -5.02 3.32 6.69
C ALA A 191 -5.34 4.36 7.76
N ALA A 192 -4.34 5.11 8.19
CA ALA A 192 -4.51 6.28 9.04
C ALA A 192 -3.59 7.41 8.56
N PHE A 193 -4.10 8.64 8.56
CA PHE A 193 -3.35 9.82 8.17
C PHE A 193 -3.43 10.86 9.27
N LEU A 194 -2.27 11.38 9.64
CA LEU A 194 -2.11 12.30 10.75
C LEU A 194 -1.85 13.72 10.24
N SER A 195 -2.55 14.67 10.83
CA SER A 195 -2.34 16.10 10.56
C SER A 195 -2.54 16.93 11.82
N LEU A 196 -2.04 18.16 11.87
CA LEU A 196 -2.46 19.11 12.89
C LEU A 196 -3.90 19.51 12.64
N ALA A 197 -4.74 19.45 13.69
CA ALA A 197 -6.15 19.80 13.60
C ALA A 197 -6.38 21.30 13.28
N SER A 198 -5.39 22.13 13.48
CA SER A 198 -5.44 23.57 13.21
C SER A 198 -5.06 23.98 11.79
N GLY A 199 -4.82 23.05 10.87
CA GLY A 199 -4.42 23.37 9.50
C GLY A 199 -4.00 22.18 8.66
N ASP A 200 -3.43 22.43 7.49
CA ASP A 200 -3.06 21.43 6.48
C ASP A 200 -1.69 20.75 6.74
N ARG A 201 -1.15 20.85 7.97
CA ARG A 201 0.17 20.27 8.26
C ARG A 201 0.05 18.77 8.39
N TYR A 202 0.50 18.05 7.38
CA TYR A 202 0.59 16.59 7.36
C TYR A 202 1.74 16.13 8.28
N LEU A 203 1.50 15.16 9.14
CA LEU A 203 2.47 14.63 10.10
C LEU A 203 2.96 13.25 9.70
N GLY A 204 2.17 12.48 8.96
CA GLY A 204 2.52 11.13 8.56
C GLY A 204 1.29 10.28 8.28
N GLY A 205 1.53 9.03 7.88
CA GLY A 205 0.45 8.08 7.64
C GLY A 205 0.91 6.65 7.94
N TRP A 206 -0.05 5.80 8.15
CA TRP A 206 0.11 4.38 8.44
C TRP A 206 -0.77 3.53 7.53
N THR A 207 -0.27 2.37 7.13
CA THR A 207 -1.04 1.26 6.56
C THR A 207 -0.56 -0.05 7.20
N PRO A 208 -1.31 -1.14 7.15
CA PRO A 208 -0.88 -2.41 7.74
C PRO A 208 0.48 -2.92 7.25
N SER A 209 0.83 -2.61 6.00
CA SER A 209 2.09 -3.00 5.36
C SER A 209 3.21 -1.98 5.49
N SER A 210 2.95 -0.80 6.07
CA SER A 210 3.95 0.25 6.26
C SER A 210 3.78 0.87 7.64
N SER A 211 4.81 0.76 8.45
CA SER A 211 4.89 1.48 9.71
C SER A 211 5.11 2.97 9.47
N SER A 212 4.82 3.74 10.50
CA SER A 212 5.11 5.16 10.60
C SER A 212 6.54 5.47 10.19
N ALA A 213 6.71 6.59 9.51
CA ALA A 213 8.03 7.08 9.15
C ALA A 213 8.71 7.70 10.37
N GLU A 214 9.83 7.15 10.76
CA GLU A 214 10.80 7.89 11.56
C GLU A 214 11.45 8.96 10.66
N LEU A 215 11.53 10.18 11.18
CA LEU A 215 12.21 11.25 10.47
C LEU A 215 13.73 11.02 10.49
N PRO A 216 14.47 11.56 9.52
CA PRO A 216 15.92 11.53 9.54
C PRO A 216 16.49 12.09 10.84
N GLN A 217 17.63 11.57 11.27
CA GLN A 217 18.32 12.04 12.48
C GLN A 217 18.48 13.57 12.46
N GLY A 218 18.16 14.22 13.57
CA GLY A 218 18.24 15.68 13.69
C GLY A 218 17.10 16.44 12.99
N VAL A 219 16.06 15.76 12.53
CA VAL A 219 14.87 16.36 11.94
C VAL A 219 13.65 16.07 12.82
N ALA A 220 12.78 17.05 13.03
CA ALA A 220 11.57 16.85 13.83
C ALA A 220 10.42 17.76 13.39
N PHE A 221 9.21 17.35 13.74
CA PHE A 221 8.01 18.19 13.68
C PHE A 221 7.95 19.10 14.91
N ARG A 222 7.55 20.32 14.70
CA ARG A 222 7.29 21.28 15.76
C ARG A 222 5.80 21.26 16.11
N LEU A 223 5.44 20.75 17.28
CA LEU A 223 4.08 20.79 17.81
C LEU A 223 3.93 21.97 18.80
N PRO A 224 2.95 22.85 18.63
CA PRO A 224 2.68 23.92 19.59
C PRO A 224 2.14 23.35 20.91
N ALA A 225 2.20 24.12 21.96
CA ALA A 225 1.47 23.83 23.19
C ALA A 225 -0.02 23.62 22.87
N ARG A 226 -0.67 22.68 23.56
CA ARG A 226 -2.09 22.32 23.35
C ARG A 226 -2.41 21.92 21.91
N ALA A 227 -1.43 21.38 21.17
CA ALA A 227 -1.67 20.85 19.85
C ALA A 227 -2.75 19.77 19.90
N ARG A 228 -3.61 19.75 18.89
CA ARG A 228 -4.53 18.64 18.64
C ARG A 228 -4.15 18.00 17.31
N ILE A 229 -4.17 16.67 17.29
CA ILE A 229 -3.88 15.88 16.08
C ILE A 229 -5.20 15.36 15.54
N ALA A 230 -5.44 15.63 14.26
CA ALA A 230 -6.49 14.98 13.49
C ALA A 230 -5.92 13.68 12.94
N VAL A 231 -6.62 12.58 13.18
CA VAL A 231 -6.30 11.24 12.65
C VAL A 231 -7.46 10.82 11.77
N ASP A 232 -7.27 10.87 10.46
CA ASP A 232 -8.22 10.38 9.46
C ASP A 232 -7.98 8.89 9.25
N VAL A 233 -8.87 8.04 9.75
CA VAL A 233 -8.76 6.60 9.65
C VAL A 233 -9.70 6.08 8.57
N LEU A 234 -9.16 5.33 7.62
CA LEU A 234 -9.95 4.64 6.60
C LEU A 234 -10.40 3.28 7.15
N TYR A 235 -11.68 3.19 7.45
CA TYR A 235 -12.33 1.96 7.89
C TYR A 235 -13.03 1.24 6.74
N SER A 236 -13.20 -0.06 6.89
CA SER A 236 -14.02 -0.89 5.99
C SER A 236 -14.72 -1.95 6.80
N GLY A 237 -16.01 -2.14 6.58
CA GLY A 237 -16.81 -3.14 7.27
C GLY A 237 -16.31 -4.57 7.05
N THR A 238 -16.63 -5.42 8.01
CA THR A 238 -16.39 -6.87 8.01
C THR A 238 -17.74 -7.61 8.06
N THR A 239 -17.72 -8.89 8.38
CA THR A 239 -18.93 -9.72 8.62
C THR A 239 -19.63 -9.41 9.94
N GLU A 240 -19.02 -8.62 10.81
CA GLU A 240 -19.51 -8.27 12.14
C GLU A 240 -19.36 -6.77 12.37
N THR A 241 -20.30 -6.19 13.13
CA THR A 241 -20.15 -4.83 13.65
C THR A 241 -19.11 -4.83 14.76
N VAL A 242 -18.10 -3.96 14.62
CA VAL A 242 -16.99 -3.88 15.59
C VAL A 242 -16.70 -2.43 15.97
N THR A 243 -16.15 -2.23 17.16
CA THR A 243 -15.67 -0.92 17.60
C THR A 243 -14.16 -0.86 17.50
N ASP A 244 -13.63 0.26 16.99
CA ASP A 244 -12.21 0.59 16.97
C ASP A 244 -11.93 1.80 17.87
N ILE A 245 -10.87 1.70 18.69
CA ILE A 245 -10.31 2.81 19.47
C ILE A 245 -8.81 2.84 19.18
N PRO A 246 -8.37 3.64 18.21
CA PRO A 246 -6.97 3.66 17.81
C PRO A 246 -6.09 4.28 18.89
N ARG A 247 -4.80 3.95 18.85
CA ARG A 247 -3.76 4.52 19.69
C ARG A 247 -2.69 5.19 18.83
N LEU A 248 -2.20 6.35 19.29
CA LEU A 248 -1.14 7.09 18.62
C LEU A 248 0.04 7.28 19.58
N GLY A 249 1.20 6.75 19.21
CA GLY A 249 2.46 6.96 19.93
C GLY A 249 3.19 8.19 19.38
N LEU A 250 3.67 9.06 20.29
CA LEU A 250 4.52 10.20 19.98
C LEU A 250 5.93 9.93 20.50
N TYR A 251 6.93 10.24 19.68
CA TYR A 251 8.36 10.11 20.01
C TYR A 251 8.98 11.49 20.04
N VAL A 252 9.30 11.96 21.23
CA VAL A 252 9.85 13.30 21.47
C VAL A 252 11.33 13.31 21.10
N ALA A 253 11.79 14.38 20.47
CA ALA A 253 13.20 14.58 20.20
C ALA A 253 13.93 14.95 21.50
N SER A 254 15.05 14.31 21.79
CA SER A 254 15.85 14.54 23.00
C SER A 254 16.55 15.91 23.04
N SER A 255 16.68 16.56 21.88
CA SER A 255 17.32 17.86 21.71
C SER A 255 16.62 18.67 20.60
N ALA A 256 16.91 19.95 20.54
CA ALA A 256 16.42 20.80 19.44
C ALA A 256 16.97 20.26 18.10
N PRO A 257 16.10 20.05 17.11
CA PRO A 257 16.52 19.50 15.81
C PRO A 257 17.29 20.53 14.99
N ALA A 258 18.18 20.04 14.13
CA ALA A 258 18.86 20.87 13.13
C ALA A 258 17.90 21.28 11.98
N GLY A 259 16.84 20.49 11.74
CA GLY A 259 15.84 20.74 10.71
C GLY A 259 14.41 20.56 11.23
N ALA A 260 13.59 21.61 11.04
CA ALA A 260 12.16 21.56 11.33
C ALA A 260 11.37 21.15 10.09
N VAL A 261 10.53 20.13 10.19
CA VAL A 261 9.65 19.72 9.08
C VAL A 261 8.55 20.74 8.85
N SER A 262 8.41 21.13 7.60
CA SER A 262 7.30 21.93 7.08
C SER A 262 6.51 21.10 6.06
N THR A 263 5.21 21.35 5.97
CA THR A 263 4.35 20.77 4.94
C THR A 263 4.02 21.83 3.90
N SER A 264 4.31 21.55 2.63
CA SER A 264 3.79 22.30 1.50
C SER A 264 2.70 21.47 0.82
N VAL A 265 1.62 22.12 0.40
CA VAL A 265 0.53 21.44 -0.30
C VAL A 265 0.51 21.88 -1.76
N LEU A 266 0.78 20.93 -2.64
CA LEU A 266 0.67 21.12 -4.08
C LEU A 266 -0.76 20.82 -4.50
N ARG A 267 -1.44 21.81 -5.08
CA ARG A 267 -2.84 21.70 -5.53
C ARG A 267 -3.04 22.48 -6.83
N PRO A 268 -3.89 22.00 -7.75
CA PRO A 268 -4.23 22.76 -8.95
C PRO A 268 -5.08 23.98 -8.60
N ALA A 269 -4.92 25.05 -9.39
CA ALA A 269 -5.73 26.27 -9.27
C ALA A 269 -7.05 26.21 -10.05
N MET A 270 -7.38 25.06 -10.67
CA MET A 270 -8.54 24.94 -11.56
C MET A 270 -9.60 23.99 -11.03
N VAL A 271 -10.82 24.22 -11.50
CA VAL A 271 -12.00 23.33 -11.30
C VAL A 271 -12.10 22.40 -12.49
N VAL A 272 -12.28 21.10 -12.25
CA VAL A 272 -12.60 20.11 -13.31
C VAL A 272 -14.10 20.00 -13.41
N GLY A 273 -14.64 20.29 -14.58
CA GLY A 273 -16.06 20.14 -14.88
C GLY A 273 -16.47 18.68 -15.06
N PRO A 274 -17.79 18.38 -14.93
CA PRO A 274 -18.31 17.04 -15.14
C PRO A 274 -18.20 16.60 -16.61
N GLY A 275 -18.05 15.30 -16.87
CA GLY A 275 -18.24 14.68 -18.18
C GLY A 275 -17.03 14.66 -19.12
N THR A 276 -15.91 15.27 -18.77
CA THR A 276 -14.70 15.22 -19.61
C THR A 276 -13.56 14.51 -18.88
N GLY A 277 -12.95 13.52 -19.52
CA GLY A 277 -11.66 13.01 -19.08
C GLY A 277 -10.68 14.19 -19.03
N ALA A 278 -10.13 14.48 -17.86
CA ALA A 278 -9.30 15.66 -17.69
C ALA A 278 -7.87 15.30 -17.33
N ARG A 279 -6.94 15.97 -17.98
CA ARG A 279 -5.55 16.08 -17.52
C ARG A 279 -5.41 17.36 -16.71
N VAL A 280 -5.08 17.23 -15.44
CA VAL A 280 -4.94 18.34 -14.49
C VAL A 280 -3.49 18.46 -14.05
N THR A 281 -2.96 19.67 -14.01
CA THR A 281 -1.58 19.95 -13.59
C THR A 281 -1.55 20.91 -12.41
N ALA A 282 -0.55 20.72 -11.55
CA ALA A 282 -0.23 21.66 -10.49
C ALA A 282 1.27 21.83 -10.36
N GLU A 283 1.70 23.00 -9.93
CA GLU A 283 3.11 23.35 -9.78
C GLU A 283 3.37 24.01 -8.43
N LEU A 284 4.50 23.69 -7.84
CA LEU A 284 5.00 24.31 -6.62
C LEU A 284 6.49 24.64 -6.79
N ARG A 285 6.84 25.90 -6.70
CA ARG A 285 8.24 26.35 -6.75
C ARG A 285 8.81 26.45 -5.34
N MET A 286 9.96 25.84 -5.14
CA MET A 286 10.70 25.92 -3.89
C MET A 286 11.51 27.23 -3.84
N SER A 287 11.16 28.15 -2.94
CA SER A 287 11.86 29.42 -2.77
C SER A 287 13.21 29.27 -2.08
N SER A 288 13.37 28.24 -1.26
CA SER A 288 14.60 27.92 -0.52
C SER A 288 15.00 26.48 -0.71
N GLY A 289 16.27 26.17 -0.51
CA GLY A 289 16.75 24.79 -0.53
C GLY A 289 16.21 23.96 0.63
N GLY A 290 16.03 22.66 0.40
CA GLY A 290 15.52 21.73 1.38
C GLY A 290 15.68 20.30 0.96
N ALA A 291 15.08 19.39 1.74
CA ALA A 291 15.00 17.96 1.44
C ALA A 291 13.60 17.42 1.71
N LEU A 292 13.03 16.74 0.72
CA LEU A 292 11.70 16.10 0.79
C LEU A 292 11.82 14.75 1.48
N VAL A 293 11.02 14.51 2.52
CA VAL A 293 11.07 13.25 3.30
C VAL A 293 9.88 12.34 3.03
N SER A 294 8.69 12.92 2.82
CA SER A 294 7.48 12.14 2.58
C SER A 294 6.44 12.93 1.80
N MET A 295 5.48 12.20 1.24
CA MET A 295 4.33 12.80 0.57
C MET A 295 3.07 11.97 0.74
N ARG A 296 1.94 12.65 0.70
CA ARG A 296 0.60 12.04 0.66
C ARG A 296 -0.18 12.61 -0.52
N PRO A 297 -0.35 11.88 -1.59
CA PRO A 297 -1.28 12.24 -2.65
C PRO A 297 -2.71 11.87 -2.27
N GLU A 298 -3.64 12.75 -2.60
CA GLU A 298 -5.08 12.54 -2.51
C GLU A 298 -5.71 12.92 -3.83
N MET A 299 -6.67 12.14 -4.31
CA MET A 299 -7.43 12.44 -5.52
C MET A 299 -8.92 12.33 -5.22
N GLN A 300 -9.72 13.20 -5.82
CA GLN A 300 -11.18 13.10 -5.79
C GLN A 300 -11.68 11.92 -6.63
N GLN A 301 -12.96 11.61 -6.50
CA GLN A 301 -13.59 10.53 -7.26
C GLN A 301 -13.34 10.69 -8.77
N GLY A 302 -13.08 9.58 -9.46
CA GLY A 302 -12.69 9.57 -10.86
C GLY A 302 -11.17 9.75 -11.08
N GLY A 303 -10.38 10.00 -10.04
CA GLY A 303 -8.93 10.04 -10.12
C GLY A 303 -8.36 8.69 -10.55
N ARG A 304 -7.60 8.67 -11.66
CA ARG A 304 -7.06 7.45 -12.29
C ARG A 304 -5.58 7.29 -12.10
N SER A 305 -4.80 8.33 -12.38
CA SER A 305 -3.35 8.28 -12.27
C SER A 305 -2.76 9.60 -11.86
N LEU A 306 -1.60 9.56 -11.21
CA LEU A 306 -0.88 10.72 -10.72
C LEU A 306 0.63 10.55 -10.95
N GLU A 307 1.27 11.59 -11.46
CA GLU A 307 2.71 11.70 -11.57
C GLU A 307 3.20 12.96 -10.84
N LEU A 308 4.29 12.83 -10.07
CA LEU A 308 5.01 13.96 -9.48
C LEU A 308 6.44 13.98 -10.01
N LYS A 309 6.85 15.12 -10.59
CA LYS A 309 8.19 15.40 -11.11
C LYS A 309 8.87 16.48 -10.32
N LEU A 310 10.17 16.35 -10.17
CA LEU A 310 11.10 17.39 -9.73
C LEU A 310 11.85 17.91 -10.96
N VAL A 311 11.80 19.21 -11.19
CA VAL A 311 12.63 19.92 -12.17
C VAL A 311 13.59 20.81 -11.40
N ARG A 312 14.89 20.54 -11.50
CA ARG A 312 15.93 21.29 -10.81
C ARG A 312 16.34 22.56 -11.57
N PRO A 313 16.99 23.54 -10.94
CA PRO A 313 17.41 24.78 -11.59
C PRO A 313 18.35 24.57 -12.79
N ASP A 314 19.12 23.49 -12.81
CA ASP A 314 19.99 23.09 -13.92
C ASP A 314 19.22 22.47 -15.11
N GLY A 315 17.89 22.36 -15.01
CA GLY A 315 17.03 21.77 -16.02
C GLY A 315 16.89 20.25 -15.94
N SER A 316 17.62 19.58 -15.05
CA SER A 316 17.47 18.14 -14.84
C SER A 316 16.08 17.79 -14.28
N ARG A 317 15.56 16.63 -14.68
CA ARG A 317 14.21 16.19 -14.33
C ARG A 317 14.25 14.78 -13.73
N GLU A 318 13.47 14.59 -12.69
CA GLU A 318 13.33 13.31 -11.99
C GLU A 318 11.86 13.05 -11.66
N VAL A 319 11.36 11.86 -11.96
CA VAL A 319 10.02 11.45 -11.53
C VAL A 319 10.13 10.90 -10.11
N LEU A 320 9.52 11.59 -9.16
CA LEU A 320 9.55 11.22 -7.75
C LEU A 320 8.48 10.20 -7.38
N LEU A 321 7.36 10.22 -8.10
CA LEU A 321 6.24 9.28 -7.91
C LEU A 321 5.49 9.15 -9.22
N TRP A 322 5.13 7.91 -9.55
CA TRP A 322 4.16 7.63 -10.59
C TRP A 322 3.19 6.54 -10.13
N VAL A 323 1.91 6.90 -10.01
CA VAL A 323 0.80 6.02 -9.69
C VAL A 323 -0.06 5.89 -10.94
N LYS A 324 -0.06 4.72 -11.58
CA LYS A 324 -0.87 4.46 -12.80
C LYS A 324 -2.33 4.17 -12.49
N HIS A 325 -2.58 3.52 -11.37
CA HIS A 325 -3.90 3.10 -10.94
C HIS A 325 -4.13 3.58 -9.51
N PHE A 326 -4.65 4.81 -9.39
CA PHE A 326 -4.96 5.37 -8.08
C PHE A 326 -6.19 4.66 -7.49
N ARG A 327 -6.08 4.28 -6.23
CA ARG A 327 -7.14 3.56 -5.51
C ARG A 327 -7.68 4.40 -4.37
N GLN A 328 -8.97 4.71 -4.43
CA GLN A 328 -9.66 5.47 -3.37
C GLN A 328 -9.80 4.65 -2.08
N ASP A 329 -10.00 3.34 -2.23
CA ASP A 329 -10.15 2.40 -1.13
C ASP A 329 -8.82 1.95 -0.53
N TRP A 330 -7.68 2.40 -1.08
CA TRP A 330 -6.35 2.09 -0.60
C TRP A 330 -5.38 3.25 -0.85
N GLN A 331 -5.52 4.29 -0.04
CA GLN A 331 -4.60 5.42 -0.08
C GLN A 331 -3.30 5.09 0.64
N THR A 332 -2.18 5.49 0.06
CA THR A 332 -0.84 5.13 0.53
C THR A 332 -0.02 6.38 0.83
N PRO A 333 0.59 6.51 2.01
CA PRO A 333 1.63 7.48 2.26
C PRO A 333 2.94 7.00 1.61
N TYR A 334 3.74 7.92 1.09
CA TYR A 334 5.05 7.62 0.50
C TYR A 334 6.15 8.27 1.33
N VAL A 335 7.07 7.45 1.83
CA VAL A 335 8.21 7.90 2.63
C VAL A 335 9.49 7.58 1.89
N PHE A 336 10.28 8.58 1.56
CA PHE A 336 11.52 8.37 0.85
C PHE A 336 12.54 7.61 1.72
N ARG A 337 13.23 6.65 1.13
CA ARG A 337 14.30 5.90 1.80
C ARG A 337 15.45 6.81 2.21
N GLN A 338 15.71 7.80 1.38
CA GLN A 338 16.62 8.92 1.65
C GLN A 338 15.92 10.21 1.24
N PRO A 339 16.05 11.30 2.01
CA PRO A 339 15.46 12.57 1.64
C PRO A 339 15.93 13.03 0.27
N VAL A 340 14.99 13.49 -0.55
CA VAL A 340 15.28 14.00 -1.90
C VAL A 340 15.68 15.46 -1.83
N ALA A 341 16.87 15.79 -2.31
CA ALA A 341 17.35 17.16 -2.34
C ALA A 341 16.48 18.05 -3.25
N LEU A 342 16.05 19.18 -2.71
CA LEU A 342 15.28 20.23 -3.39
C LEU A 342 16.11 21.52 -3.39
N PRO A 343 17.01 21.75 -4.38
CA PRO A 343 17.71 23.03 -4.50
C PRO A 343 16.73 24.22 -4.58
N ALA A 344 17.14 25.39 -4.10
CA ALA A 344 16.36 26.60 -4.24
C ALA A 344 16.04 26.88 -5.73
N GLY A 345 14.80 27.25 -6.04
CA GLY A 345 14.33 27.43 -7.41
C GLY A 345 13.82 26.15 -8.08
N SER A 346 13.95 24.97 -7.45
CA SER A 346 13.35 23.72 -7.96
C SER A 346 11.84 23.87 -8.13
N LEU A 347 11.30 23.17 -9.13
CA LEU A 347 9.87 23.14 -9.43
C LEU A 347 9.34 21.70 -9.26
N LEU A 348 8.38 21.53 -8.37
CA LEU A 348 7.61 20.29 -8.25
C LEU A 348 6.38 20.41 -9.16
N GLN A 349 6.26 19.50 -10.13
CA GLN A 349 5.17 19.46 -11.11
C GLN A 349 4.37 18.18 -10.93
N ALA A 350 3.08 18.29 -10.65
CA ALA A 350 2.17 17.14 -10.64
C ALA A 350 1.29 17.13 -11.89
N THR A 351 1.04 15.95 -12.41
CA THR A 351 0.07 15.69 -13.47
C THR A 351 -0.86 14.57 -13.03
N ALA A 352 -2.16 14.84 -13.01
CA ALA A 352 -3.18 13.86 -12.69
C ALA A 352 -4.14 13.66 -13.86
N TYR A 353 -4.64 12.45 -14.02
CA TYR A 353 -5.64 12.10 -15.02
C TYR A 353 -6.89 11.59 -14.32
N PHE A 354 -8.05 12.02 -14.83
CA PHE A 354 -9.38 11.69 -14.32
C PHE A 354 -10.20 11.02 -15.42
N ASP A 355 -10.97 10.01 -15.05
CA ASP A 355 -11.98 9.44 -15.93
C ASP A 355 -13.16 10.40 -16.06
N PRO A 356 -13.88 10.38 -17.20
CA PRO A 356 -15.10 11.15 -17.35
C PRO A 356 -16.11 10.69 -16.30
N SER A 357 -16.40 11.54 -15.33
CA SER A 357 -17.44 11.25 -14.33
C SER A 357 -18.70 12.05 -14.64
N PRO A 358 -19.88 11.45 -14.69
CA PRO A 358 -21.11 12.20 -14.76
C PRO A 358 -21.37 12.91 -13.42
N GLY A 359 -21.41 14.22 -13.40
CA GLY A 359 -22.17 14.95 -12.40
C GLY A 359 -21.46 15.73 -11.30
N THR A 360 -20.13 15.73 -11.17
CA THR A 360 -19.47 16.52 -10.11
C THR A 360 -18.33 17.40 -10.61
N SER A 361 -18.44 18.70 -10.38
CA SER A 361 -17.31 19.62 -10.47
C SER A 361 -16.45 19.49 -9.23
N ALA A 362 -15.17 19.19 -9.36
CA ALA A 362 -14.23 19.12 -8.24
C ALA A 362 -13.35 20.38 -8.20
N ILE A 363 -13.46 21.14 -7.12
CA ILE A 363 -12.49 22.18 -6.79
C ILE A 363 -11.27 21.48 -6.19
N ALA A 364 -10.06 21.75 -6.70
CA ALA A 364 -8.84 21.05 -6.32
C ALA A 364 -8.99 19.51 -6.41
N PRO A 365 -9.12 18.97 -7.65
CA PRO A 365 -9.42 17.54 -7.87
C PRO A 365 -8.37 16.58 -7.32
N PHE A 366 -7.17 17.09 -7.02
CA PHE A 366 -6.15 16.38 -6.26
C PHE A 366 -5.34 17.31 -5.38
N THR A 367 -4.73 16.76 -4.36
CA THR A 367 -3.71 17.44 -3.54
C THR A 367 -2.54 16.50 -3.28
N ILE A 368 -1.34 17.08 -3.09
CA ILE A 368 -0.18 16.35 -2.59
C ILE A 368 0.40 17.13 -1.42
N ALA A 369 0.27 16.57 -0.21
CA ALA A 369 0.98 17.09 0.95
C ALA A 369 2.43 16.61 0.89
N LEU A 370 3.39 17.54 1.04
CA LEU A 370 4.82 17.32 0.86
C LEU A 370 5.54 17.75 2.14
N ASN A 371 6.10 16.81 2.87
CA ASN A 371 6.90 17.08 4.06
C ASN A 371 8.36 17.27 3.67
N HIS A 372 8.91 18.43 3.98
CA HIS A 372 10.29 18.77 3.70
C HIS A 372 10.90 19.59 4.85
N TYR A 373 12.20 19.63 4.92
CA TYR A 373 12.92 20.45 5.89
C TYR A 373 14.03 21.24 5.20
N PRO A 374 14.41 22.45 5.73
CA PRO A 374 15.48 23.25 5.16
C PRO A 374 16.83 22.51 5.34
N THR A 375 17.62 22.49 4.27
CA THR A 375 19.02 22.08 4.35
C THR A 375 19.89 23.34 4.32
N THR A 376 20.80 23.48 5.28
CA THR A 376 21.86 24.48 5.15
C THR A 376 22.67 24.12 3.91
N SER A 377 22.59 24.93 2.87
CA SER A 377 23.50 24.82 1.73
C SER A 377 24.91 24.87 2.30
N GLY A 378 25.67 23.78 2.19
CA GLY A 378 27.09 23.80 2.50
C GLY A 378 27.70 24.97 1.70
N ARG A 379 28.29 25.91 2.42
CA ARG A 379 29.12 26.97 1.85
C ARG A 379 30.37 26.37 1.24
#